data_fe1ba278f5c11fd9c93b0237cd27285a
#
_entry.id   fe1ba278f5c11fd9c93b0237cd27285a
#
_cell.length_a   1.000
_cell.length_b   1.000
_cell.length_c   1.000
_cell.angle_alpha   90.00
_cell.angle_beta   90.00
_cell.angle_gamma   90.00
#
_symmetry.space_group_name_H-M   'P 1'
#
loop_
_entity.id
_entity.type
_entity.pdbx_description
1 polymer ?
#
loop_
_entity_poly.entity_id
_entity_poly.type
_entity_poly.pdbx_seq_one_letter_code
_entity_poly.pdbx_strand_id
1 'polypeptide(L)'
;MPDNYDSKHPYRLIFAWHPRGGSAEQVATGFGGGYYGLQSRANGSAIFVSPEGIDQGWANTGGRDIAFLRAMLDRFRAELCIDESRIFSTGFSYGGMMSYAIGCAMGDEFRAIASMSGALYSGCEDGDSPVAMWGAHGKSDNVVPLENGQSARDVFLERNHCGQQTTPVEPSPCVSYEGCDAGYPVVWCEFDGGHAPQNNSGESIWSFFSKF
;
A
#
# COMPACT_ATOMS: atom_id res chain seq x y z
N MET A 1 -6.23 7.09 15.41
CA MET A 1 -6.03 6.19 16.57
C MET A 1 -7.35 5.50 16.87
N PRO A 2 -7.37 4.24 17.35
CA PRO A 2 -8.57 3.64 17.90
C PRO A 2 -9.12 4.44 19.09
N ASP A 3 -10.45 4.53 19.22
CA ASP A 3 -11.08 5.28 20.33
C ASP A 3 -10.73 4.69 21.72
N ASN A 4 -10.45 3.38 21.74
CA ASN A 4 -10.07 2.62 22.92
C ASN A 4 -8.58 2.22 22.90
N TYR A 5 -7.70 3.11 22.39
CA TYR A 5 -6.27 2.83 22.34
C TYR A 5 -5.71 2.45 23.72
N ASP A 6 -4.99 1.34 23.77
CA ASP A 6 -4.26 0.85 24.93
C ASP A 6 -2.76 0.82 24.62
N SER A 7 -1.98 1.57 25.39
CA SER A 7 -0.52 1.63 25.23
C SER A 7 0.21 0.32 25.58
N LYS A 8 -0.49 -0.71 26.03
CA LYS A 8 0.04 -2.04 26.31
C LYS A 8 -0.35 -3.09 25.25
N HIS A 9 -1.21 -2.71 24.30
CA HIS A 9 -1.63 -3.57 23.21
C HIS A 9 -0.93 -3.15 21.91
N PRO A 10 -0.14 -4.03 21.26
CA PRO A 10 0.53 -3.69 20.01
C PRO A 10 -0.45 -3.66 18.83
N TYR A 11 -0.51 -2.53 18.13
CA TYR A 11 -1.41 -2.31 16.99
C TYR A 11 -0.69 -2.42 15.65
N ARG A 12 -1.41 -2.86 14.63
CA ARG A 12 -0.98 -2.65 13.23
C ARG A 12 -0.82 -1.16 12.97
N LEU A 13 0.18 -0.78 12.17
CA LEU A 13 0.37 0.60 11.71
C LEU A 13 0.14 0.65 10.20
N ILE A 14 -0.81 1.45 9.74
CA ILE A 14 -1.19 1.53 8.33
C ILE A 14 -1.06 2.97 7.83
N PHE A 15 -0.14 3.18 6.89
CA PHE A 15 -0.02 4.44 6.16
C PHE A 15 -0.91 4.43 4.92
N ALA A 16 -1.71 5.49 4.75
CA ALA A 16 -2.60 5.66 3.62
C ALA A 16 -2.31 7.01 2.93
N TRP A 17 -1.80 6.95 1.72
CA TRP A 17 -1.25 8.08 0.96
C TRP A 17 -2.28 8.65 0.00
N HIS A 18 -2.44 9.98 -0.03
CA HIS A 18 -3.41 10.66 -0.91
C HIS A 18 -2.94 10.67 -2.38
N PRO A 19 -3.87 10.72 -3.36
CA PRO A 19 -3.54 10.92 -4.76
C PRO A 19 -3.03 12.36 -5.01
N ARG A 20 -2.52 12.62 -6.22
CA ARG A 20 -2.09 13.96 -6.64
C ARG A 20 -3.24 14.95 -6.50
N GLY A 21 -2.96 16.10 -5.90
CA GLY A 21 -3.97 17.14 -5.64
C GLY A 21 -4.93 16.80 -4.49
N GLY A 22 -4.73 15.66 -3.80
CA GLY A 22 -5.48 15.28 -2.61
C GLY A 22 -4.87 15.82 -1.33
N SER A 23 -5.43 15.40 -0.19
CA SER A 23 -4.96 15.77 1.13
C SER A 23 -5.06 14.61 2.13
N ALA A 24 -4.35 14.74 3.25
CA ALA A 24 -4.44 13.83 4.40
C ALA A 24 -5.88 13.70 4.91
N GLU A 25 -6.61 14.81 5.01
CA GLU A 25 -8.00 14.83 5.47
C GLU A 25 -8.93 14.03 4.55
N GLN A 26 -8.79 14.20 3.22
CA GLN A 26 -9.60 13.46 2.25
C GLN A 26 -9.39 11.94 2.35
N VAL A 27 -8.18 11.49 2.66
CA VAL A 27 -7.92 10.06 2.89
C VAL A 27 -8.47 9.62 4.23
N ALA A 28 -8.30 10.41 5.27
CA ALA A 28 -8.74 10.05 6.61
C ALA A 28 -10.27 9.97 6.74
N THR A 29 -11.02 10.80 6.01
CA THR A 29 -12.49 10.93 6.15
C THR A 29 -13.29 10.48 4.93
N GLY A 30 -12.66 10.48 3.75
CA GLY A 30 -13.29 10.16 2.47
C GLY A 30 -13.03 8.72 2.00
N PHE A 31 -13.04 8.54 0.68
CA PHE A 31 -12.67 7.29 -0.01
C PHE A 31 -13.23 6.01 0.63
N GLY A 32 -14.58 5.92 0.70
CA GLY A 32 -15.23 4.69 1.14
C GLY A 32 -15.30 4.48 2.66
N GLY A 33 -15.20 5.55 3.44
CA GLY A 33 -15.35 5.49 4.91
C GLY A 33 -14.04 5.59 5.70
N GLY A 34 -13.08 6.34 5.15
CA GLY A 34 -11.78 6.60 5.76
C GLY A 34 -10.71 5.56 5.39
N TYR A 35 -9.54 6.08 5.07
CA TYR A 35 -8.36 5.28 4.74
C TYR A 35 -8.65 4.20 3.70
N TYR A 36 -9.32 4.59 2.59
CA TYR A 36 -9.76 3.68 1.52
C TYR A 36 -10.68 2.56 2.01
N GLY A 37 -11.50 2.82 3.04
CA GLY A 37 -12.44 1.84 3.61
C GLY A 37 -11.80 0.83 4.57
N LEU A 38 -10.55 1.03 4.96
CA LEU A 38 -9.85 0.12 5.88
C LEU A 38 -10.23 0.36 7.35
N GLN A 39 -10.57 1.60 7.72
CA GLN A 39 -10.81 1.95 9.13
C GLN A 39 -11.95 1.15 9.75
N SER A 40 -13.08 1.06 9.06
CA SER A 40 -14.23 0.30 9.53
C SER A 40 -13.96 -1.21 9.64
N ARG A 41 -13.14 -1.73 8.71
CA ARG A 41 -12.77 -3.15 8.67
C ARG A 41 -11.76 -3.52 9.74
N ALA A 42 -10.87 -2.61 10.09
CA ALA A 42 -9.91 -2.83 11.16
C ALA A 42 -10.57 -2.93 12.55
N ASN A 43 -11.78 -2.39 12.71
CA ASN A 43 -12.55 -2.48 13.96
C ASN A 43 -11.69 -2.18 15.21
N GLY A 44 -10.93 -1.09 15.16
CA GLY A 44 -10.07 -0.67 16.28
C GLY A 44 -8.75 -1.46 16.44
N SER A 45 -8.40 -2.39 15.52
CA SER A 45 -7.16 -3.18 15.60
C SER A 45 -5.95 -2.56 14.91
N ALA A 46 -6.07 -1.33 14.39
CA ALA A 46 -5.01 -0.64 13.67
C ALA A 46 -4.96 0.85 13.99
N ILE A 47 -3.76 1.40 13.97
CA ILE A 47 -3.48 2.83 13.95
C ILE A 47 -3.33 3.23 12.48
N PHE A 48 -4.09 4.25 12.06
CA PHE A 48 -4.03 4.79 10.71
C PHE A 48 -3.33 6.13 10.68
N VAL A 49 -2.50 6.32 9.66
CA VAL A 49 -1.78 7.56 9.39
C VAL A 49 -2.03 7.97 7.95
N SER A 50 -2.49 9.20 7.74
CA SER A 50 -2.55 9.81 6.42
C SER A 50 -1.64 11.04 6.42
N PRO A 51 -0.45 10.94 5.81
CA PRO A 51 0.46 12.07 5.72
C PRO A 51 0.01 13.10 4.67
N GLU A 52 0.49 14.34 4.82
CA GLU A 52 0.31 15.41 3.83
C GLU A 52 1.57 15.55 2.98
N GLY A 53 1.43 15.43 1.66
CA GLY A 53 2.54 15.53 0.71
C GLY A 53 2.85 16.97 0.31
N ILE A 54 4.14 17.27 0.13
CA ILE A 54 4.57 18.56 -0.41
C ILE A 54 4.01 18.72 -1.84
N ASP A 55 3.48 19.90 -2.17
CA ASP A 55 2.83 20.17 -3.45
C ASP A 55 1.70 19.19 -3.79
N GLN A 56 1.01 18.71 -2.76
CA GLN A 56 -0.09 17.75 -2.86
C GLN A 56 0.30 16.48 -3.66
N GLY A 57 1.50 15.94 -3.42
CA GLY A 57 1.99 14.77 -4.16
C GLY A 57 3.20 14.12 -3.51
N TRP A 58 3.68 13.05 -4.12
CA TRP A 58 4.72 12.14 -3.61
C TRP A 58 5.81 11.93 -4.66
N ALA A 59 6.43 13.04 -5.12
CA ALA A 59 7.51 12.96 -6.12
C ALA A 59 8.78 12.27 -5.58
N ASN A 60 8.91 12.21 -4.27
CA ASN A 60 10.04 11.59 -3.56
C ASN A 60 11.42 12.04 -4.09
N THR A 61 11.50 13.29 -4.54
CA THR A 61 12.73 13.83 -5.15
C THR A 61 13.90 13.76 -4.17
N GLY A 62 14.94 13.04 -4.54
CA GLY A 62 16.11 12.82 -3.69
C GLY A 62 15.81 12.01 -2.42
N GLY A 63 14.74 11.21 -2.41
CA GLY A 63 14.37 10.36 -1.28
C GLY A 63 13.67 11.11 -0.13
N ARG A 64 13.22 12.37 -0.36
CA ARG A 64 12.66 13.22 0.71
C ARG A 64 11.43 12.64 1.39
N ASP A 65 10.54 11.99 0.62
CA ASP A 65 9.29 11.48 1.16
C ASP A 65 9.52 10.16 1.92
N ILE A 66 10.51 9.37 1.51
CA ILE A 66 11.02 8.22 2.28
C ILE A 66 11.68 8.70 3.58
N ALA A 67 12.50 9.77 3.54
CA ALA A 67 13.09 10.34 4.75
C ALA A 67 12.02 10.88 5.72
N PHE A 68 10.96 11.50 5.21
CA PHE A 68 9.80 11.92 6.01
C PHE A 68 9.10 10.72 6.66
N LEU A 69 8.89 9.64 5.91
CA LEU A 69 8.30 8.42 6.45
C LEU A 69 9.16 7.82 7.57
N ARG A 70 10.49 7.74 7.38
CA ARG A 70 11.41 7.24 8.43
C ARG A 70 11.29 8.06 9.71
N ALA A 71 11.25 9.38 9.60
CA ALA A 71 11.08 10.26 10.76
C ALA A 71 9.73 10.06 11.49
N MET A 72 8.64 9.79 10.74
CA MET A 72 7.35 9.43 11.34
C MET A 72 7.41 8.07 12.03
N LEU A 73 8.03 7.06 11.42
CA LEU A 73 8.18 5.73 12.01
C LEU A 73 8.97 5.79 13.32
N ASP A 74 10.09 6.50 13.35
CA ASP A 74 10.91 6.67 14.57
C ASP A 74 10.07 7.30 15.70
N ARG A 75 9.28 8.30 15.37
CA ARG A 75 8.39 8.94 16.33
C ARG A 75 7.30 7.99 16.83
N PHE A 76 6.65 7.25 15.94
CA PHE A 76 5.57 6.33 16.33
C PHE A 76 6.11 5.15 17.15
N ARG A 77 7.30 4.65 16.85
CA ARG A 77 8.00 3.65 17.67
C ARG A 77 8.27 4.15 19.09
N ALA A 78 8.59 5.43 19.23
CA ALA A 78 8.88 6.03 20.54
C ALA A 78 7.63 6.36 21.36
N GLU A 79 6.52 6.69 20.71
CA GLU A 79 5.32 7.25 21.36
C GLU A 79 4.13 6.29 21.42
N LEU A 80 4.07 5.27 20.55
CA LEU A 80 2.92 4.40 20.39
C LEU A 80 3.29 2.92 20.56
N CYS A 81 2.34 2.13 21.03
CA CYS A 81 2.47 0.68 21.07
C CYS A 81 2.09 0.09 19.71
N ILE A 82 3.06 -0.01 18.80
CA ILE A 82 2.89 -0.59 17.47
C ILE A 82 3.48 -2.00 17.41
N ASP A 83 2.91 -2.84 16.56
CA ASP A 83 3.49 -4.12 16.18
C ASP A 83 4.40 -3.88 14.96
N GLU A 84 5.72 -3.86 15.19
CA GLU A 84 6.70 -3.58 14.13
C GLU A 84 6.73 -4.66 13.04
N SER A 85 6.19 -5.84 13.30
CA SER A 85 6.02 -6.88 12.29
C SER A 85 4.78 -6.67 11.40
N ARG A 86 3.93 -5.68 11.72
CA ARG A 86 2.66 -5.41 11.05
C ARG A 86 2.51 -3.94 10.65
N ILE A 87 3.50 -3.43 9.91
CA ILE A 87 3.50 -2.09 9.31
C ILE A 87 3.13 -2.22 7.83
N PHE A 88 2.16 -1.41 7.38
CA PHE A 88 1.58 -1.50 6.05
C PHE A 88 1.52 -0.14 5.36
N SER A 89 1.53 -0.16 4.02
CA SER A 89 1.39 1.03 3.18
C SER A 89 0.32 0.81 2.12
N THR A 90 -0.55 1.81 1.92
CA THR A 90 -1.52 1.79 0.82
C THR A 90 -1.76 3.18 0.25
N GLY A 91 -2.25 3.25 -0.98
CA GLY A 91 -2.63 4.51 -1.60
C GLY A 91 -3.19 4.34 -3.01
N PHE A 92 -3.80 5.40 -3.50
CA PHE A 92 -4.33 5.50 -4.85
C PHE A 92 -3.51 6.46 -5.71
N SER A 93 -3.29 6.14 -6.99
CA SER A 93 -2.59 6.99 -7.96
C SER A 93 -1.20 7.37 -7.42
N TYR A 94 -0.91 8.66 -7.20
CA TYR A 94 0.36 9.10 -6.63
C TYR A 94 0.63 8.48 -5.23
N GLY A 95 -0.41 8.27 -4.41
CA GLY A 95 -0.28 7.53 -3.15
C GLY A 95 0.06 6.06 -3.35
N GLY A 96 -0.44 5.44 -4.42
CA GLY A 96 -0.04 4.09 -4.86
C GLY A 96 1.41 4.03 -5.33
N MET A 97 1.88 5.09 -6.02
CA MET A 97 3.29 5.24 -6.42
C MET A 97 4.20 5.35 -5.19
N MET A 98 3.77 6.10 -4.17
CA MET A 98 4.51 6.18 -2.90
C MET A 98 4.56 4.82 -2.19
N SER A 99 3.48 4.05 -2.21
CA SER A 99 3.48 2.70 -1.63
C SER A 99 4.46 1.76 -2.34
N TYR A 100 4.61 1.87 -3.66
CA TYR A 100 5.65 1.13 -4.39
C TYR A 100 7.06 1.60 -3.99
N ALA A 101 7.30 2.91 -3.92
CA ALA A 101 8.59 3.45 -3.49
C ALA A 101 8.97 2.97 -2.07
N ILE A 102 8.00 2.89 -1.16
CA ILE A 102 8.16 2.34 0.18
C ILE A 102 8.53 0.85 0.12
N GLY A 103 7.79 0.05 -0.65
CA GLY A 103 8.12 -1.36 -0.83
C GLY A 103 9.49 -1.59 -1.42
N CYS A 104 9.97 -0.66 -2.27
CA CYS A 104 11.30 -0.72 -2.85
C CYS A 104 12.40 -0.33 -1.82
N ALA A 105 12.21 0.75 -1.09
CA ALA A 105 13.24 1.33 -0.24
C ALA A 105 13.25 0.79 1.21
N MET A 106 12.14 0.18 1.65
CA MET A 106 11.89 -0.20 3.05
C MET A 106 11.15 -1.55 3.16
N GLY A 107 11.39 -2.46 2.23
CA GLY A 107 10.74 -3.78 2.21
C GLY A 107 11.00 -4.62 3.47
N ASP A 108 12.11 -4.38 4.15
CA ASP A 108 12.49 -5.00 5.43
C ASP A 108 11.74 -4.40 6.64
N GLU A 109 11.21 -3.18 6.52
CA GLU A 109 10.42 -2.52 7.57
C GLU A 109 8.90 -2.65 7.37
N PHE A 110 8.46 -2.87 6.12
CA PHE A 110 7.04 -2.98 5.78
C PHE A 110 6.65 -4.44 5.52
N ARG A 111 5.63 -4.90 6.24
CA ARG A 111 5.12 -6.27 6.08
C ARG A 111 4.42 -6.48 4.76
N ALA A 112 3.67 -5.50 4.30
CA ALA A 112 3.02 -5.52 3.00
C ALA A 112 2.69 -4.12 2.49
N ILE A 113 2.57 -4.00 1.17
CA ILE A 113 2.10 -2.81 0.48
C ILE A 113 0.85 -3.11 -0.35
N ALA A 114 0.02 -2.09 -0.56
CA ALA A 114 -1.13 -2.17 -1.45
C ALA A 114 -1.21 -0.89 -2.32
N SER A 115 -1.20 -1.06 -3.65
CA SER A 115 -1.22 0.04 -4.60
C SER A 115 -2.44 -0.03 -5.50
N MET A 116 -3.16 1.07 -5.63
CA MET A 116 -4.28 1.23 -6.56
C MET A 116 -3.89 2.19 -7.68
N SER A 117 -3.89 1.73 -8.93
CA SER A 117 -3.56 2.52 -10.14
C SER A 117 -2.26 3.33 -10.00
N GLY A 118 -1.24 2.72 -9.38
CA GLY A 118 0.09 3.31 -9.20
C GLY A 118 1.08 2.91 -10.29
N ALA A 119 2.27 3.51 -10.25
CA ALA A 119 3.44 3.20 -11.08
C ALA A 119 4.71 3.50 -10.29
N LEU A 120 5.90 3.28 -10.84
CA LEU A 120 7.19 3.52 -10.15
C LEU A 120 7.66 4.99 -10.21
N TYR A 121 6.74 5.95 -10.38
CA TYR A 121 7.13 7.37 -10.57
C TYR A 121 7.64 8.07 -9.30
N SER A 122 7.44 7.47 -8.12
CA SER A 122 8.04 7.95 -6.86
C SER A 122 9.42 7.30 -6.57
N GLY A 123 9.97 6.53 -7.54
CA GLY A 123 11.26 5.85 -7.45
C GLY A 123 11.14 4.39 -7.00
N CYS A 124 12.15 3.60 -7.36
CA CYS A 124 12.33 2.20 -6.95
C CYS A 124 13.79 1.77 -7.13
N GLU A 125 14.74 2.67 -6.92
CA GLU A 125 16.15 2.41 -7.15
C GLU A 125 16.86 1.77 -5.95
N ASP A 126 16.31 1.92 -4.74
CA ASP A 126 16.91 1.45 -3.50
C ASP A 126 16.32 0.13 -3.03
N GLY A 127 17.18 -0.71 -2.42
CA GLY A 127 16.78 -1.95 -1.74
C GLY A 127 16.42 -3.10 -2.70
N ASP A 128 16.48 -4.30 -2.15
CA ASP A 128 16.14 -5.57 -2.81
C ASP A 128 15.31 -6.48 -1.89
N SER A 129 14.97 -6.03 -0.69
CA SER A 129 14.21 -6.80 0.29
C SER A 129 12.83 -7.17 -0.25
N PRO A 130 12.38 -8.42 -0.07
CA PRO A 130 11.04 -8.83 -0.45
C PRO A 130 9.99 -8.15 0.44
N VAL A 131 8.82 -7.86 -0.13
CA VAL A 131 7.64 -7.36 0.59
C VAL A 131 6.37 -7.92 -0.03
N ALA A 132 5.43 -8.36 0.79
CA ALA A 132 4.15 -8.83 0.26
C ALA A 132 3.42 -7.68 -0.46
N MET A 133 2.88 -7.93 -1.66
CA MET A 133 2.30 -6.89 -2.50
C MET A 133 0.90 -7.26 -2.98
N TRP A 134 -0.02 -6.32 -2.81
CA TRP A 134 -1.32 -6.31 -3.48
C TRP A 134 -1.40 -5.11 -4.41
N GLY A 135 -1.86 -5.31 -5.64
CA GLY A 135 -2.05 -4.22 -6.59
C GLY A 135 -3.35 -4.36 -7.36
N ALA A 136 -3.97 -3.21 -7.70
CA ALA A 136 -5.13 -3.17 -8.59
C ALA A 136 -4.98 -2.05 -9.62
N HIS A 137 -5.38 -2.34 -10.87
CA HIS A 137 -5.27 -1.38 -11.96
C HIS A 137 -6.43 -1.51 -12.95
N GLY A 138 -6.96 -0.38 -13.40
CA GLY A 138 -8.01 -0.33 -14.42
C GLY A 138 -7.45 -0.61 -15.82
N LYS A 139 -8.07 -1.51 -16.58
CA LYS A 139 -7.64 -1.86 -17.95
C LYS A 139 -7.73 -0.69 -18.94
N SER A 140 -8.60 0.28 -18.67
CA SER A 140 -8.80 1.47 -19.50
C SER A 140 -8.26 2.74 -18.82
N ASP A 141 -7.27 2.59 -17.94
CA ASP A 141 -6.65 3.74 -17.26
C ASP A 141 -5.85 4.59 -18.28
N ASN A 142 -6.31 5.81 -18.51
CA ASN A 142 -5.72 6.77 -19.44
C ASN A 142 -4.91 7.87 -18.75
N VAL A 143 -4.74 7.80 -17.43
CA VAL A 143 -3.92 8.72 -16.62
C VAL A 143 -2.60 8.06 -16.24
N VAL A 144 -2.69 6.83 -15.71
CA VAL A 144 -1.54 5.95 -15.48
C VAL A 144 -1.81 4.67 -16.29
N PRO A 145 -1.21 4.51 -17.47
CA PRO A 145 -1.43 3.33 -18.31
C PRO A 145 -1.20 2.02 -17.57
N LEU A 146 -2.01 0.99 -17.87
CA LEU A 146 -1.95 -0.32 -17.22
C LEU A 146 -0.55 -0.92 -17.23
N GLU A 147 0.19 -0.74 -18.32
CA GLU A 147 1.56 -1.25 -18.50
C GLU A 147 2.52 -0.74 -17.42
N ASN A 148 2.30 0.48 -16.92
CA ASN A 148 3.13 1.04 -15.85
C ASN A 148 2.85 0.37 -14.50
N GLY A 149 1.60 0.01 -14.25
CA GLY A 149 1.21 -0.79 -13.08
C GLY A 149 1.74 -2.22 -13.16
N GLN A 150 1.67 -2.82 -14.37
CA GLN A 150 2.24 -4.15 -14.63
C GLN A 150 3.77 -4.17 -14.43
N SER A 151 4.46 -3.14 -14.94
CA SER A 151 5.91 -2.99 -14.73
C SER A 151 6.26 -2.86 -13.24
N ALA A 152 5.44 -2.14 -12.47
CA ALA A 152 5.63 -2.05 -11.02
C ALA A 152 5.41 -3.40 -10.33
N ARG A 153 4.35 -4.15 -10.69
CA ARG A 153 4.10 -5.50 -10.20
C ARG A 153 5.29 -6.42 -10.48
N ASP A 154 5.86 -6.37 -11.68
CA ASP A 154 6.93 -7.26 -12.12
C ASP A 154 8.20 -7.12 -11.28
N VAL A 155 8.51 -5.92 -10.77
CA VAL A 155 9.58 -5.70 -9.79
C VAL A 155 9.36 -6.54 -8.53
N PHE A 156 8.13 -6.59 -8.01
CA PHE A 156 7.83 -7.37 -6.80
C PHE A 156 7.71 -8.88 -7.09
N LEU A 157 7.33 -9.27 -8.30
CA LEU A 157 7.44 -10.68 -8.72
C LEU A 157 8.89 -11.15 -8.69
N GLU A 158 9.81 -10.34 -9.22
CA GLU A 158 11.23 -10.65 -9.21
C GLU A 158 11.80 -10.71 -7.78
N ARG A 159 11.56 -9.67 -6.97
CA ARG A 159 12.08 -9.59 -5.59
C ARG A 159 11.56 -10.68 -4.66
N ASN A 160 10.32 -11.08 -4.86
CA ASN A 160 9.67 -12.13 -4.07
C ASN A 160 9.85 -13.53 -4.69
N HIS A 161 10.68 -13.66 -5.74
CA HIS A 161 10.97 -14.90 -6.48
C HIS A 161 9.70 -15.65 -6.95
N CYS A 162 8.67 -14.91 -7.34
CA CYS A 162 7.41 -15.51 -7.80
C CYS A 162 7.55 -16.14 -9.20
N GLY A 163 6.82 -17.23 -9.43
CA GLY A 163 6.62 -17.79 -10.75
C GLY A 163 5.64 -16.98 -11.61
N GLN A 164 5.42 -17.43 -12.86
CA GLN A 164 4.47 -16.78 -13.78
C GLN A 164 3.06 -17.37 -13.71
N GLN A 165 2.89 -18.51 -13.04
CA GLN A 165 1.58 -19.14 -12.87
C GLN A 165 0.76 -18.39 -11.84
N THR A 166 -0.56 -18.32 -12.07
CA THR A 166 -1.48 -17.61 -11.19
C THR A 166 -2.70 -18.45 -10.84
N THR A 167 -3.22 -18.25 -9.65
CA THR A 167 -4.48 -18.81 -9.18
C THR A 167 -5.47 -17.69 -8.90
N PRO A 168 -6.73 -17.75 -9.39
CA PRO A 168 -7.76 -16.77 -9.03
C PRO A 168 -7.97 -16.70 -7.52
N VAL A 169 -8.13 -15.46 -7.01
CA VAL A 169 -8.44 -15.20 -5.59
C VAL A 169 -9.57 -14.19 -5.46
N GLU A 170 -10.37 -14.33 -4.41
CA GLU A 170 -11.42 -13.37 -4.13
C GLU A 170 -10.87 -12.09 -3.47
N PRO A 171 -11.51 -10.96 -3.78
CA PRO A 171 -12.61 -10.81 -4.74
C PRO A 171 -12.09 -10.75 -6.18
N SER A 172 -12.86 -11.35 -7.10
CA SER A 172 -12.60 -11.23 -8.54
C SER A 172 -12.48 -9.76 -8.97
N PRO A 173 -11.58 -9.40 -9.92
CA PRO A 173 -10.81 -10.26 -10.84
C PRO A 173 -9.34 -10.50 -10.39
N CYS A 174 -9.08 -10.63 -9.11
CA CYS A 174 -7.72 -10.76 -8.59
C CYS A 174 -7.13 -12.16 -8.82
N VAL A 175 -5.82 -12.20 -8.99
CA VAL A 175 -5.03 -13.44 -9.04
C VAL A 175 -3.87 -13.37 -8.04
N SER A 176 -3.49 -14.50 -7.47
CA SER A 176 -2.26 -14.66 -6.69
C SER A 176 -1.22 -15.36 -7.54
N TYR A 177 0.00 -14.84 -7.59
CA TYR A 177 1.14 -15.48 -8.24
C TYR A 177 1.66 -16.65 -7.39
N GLU A 178 2.05 -17.74 -8.06
CA GLU A 178 2.55 -18.95 -7.42
C GLU A 178 4.07 -18.93 -7.30
N GLY A 179 4.60 -19.75 -6.38
CA GLY A 179 6.05 -19.92 -6.22
C GLY A 179 6.77 -18.77 -5.54
N CYS A 180 6.06 -17.76 -5.05
CA CYS A 180 6.68 -16.68 -4.27
C CYS A 180 7.34 -17.22 -3.00
N ASP A 181 8.35 -16.53 -2.51
CA ASP A 181 8.96 -16.80 -1.21
C ASP A 181 7.91 -16.83 -0.10
N ALA A 182 8.11 -17.73 0.87
CA ALA A 182 7.17 -17.92 1.97
C ALA A 182 6.96 -16.62 2.76
N GLY A 183 5.72 -16.15 2.81
CA GLY A 183 5.34 -14.91 3.49
C GLY A 183 5.32 -13.67 2.58
N TYR A 184 5.75 -13.75 1.33
CA TYR A 184 5.81 -12.59 0.42
C TYR A 184 4.95 -12.77 -0.85
N PRO A 185 3.63 -13.04 -0.71
CA PRO A 185 2.75 -13.22 -1.85
C PRO A 185 2.62 -11.94 -2.68
N VAL A 186 2.41 -12.11 -3.98
CA VAL A 186 2.01 -11.05 -4.89
C VAL A 186 0.59 -11.34 -5.38
N VAL A 187 -0.31 -10.38 -5.16
CA VAL A 187 -1.69 -10.41 -5.63
C VAL A 187 -1.90 -9.24 -6.60
N TRP A 188 -2.51 -9.53 -7.75
CA TRP A 188 -2.76 -8.52 -8.78
C TRP A 188 -4.18 -8.59 -9.31
N CYS A 189 -4.83 -7.43 -9.47
CA CYS A 189 -6.22 -7.29 -9.90
C CYS A 189 -6.31 -6.35 -11.12
N GLU A 190 -6.66 -6.87 -12.29
CA GLU A 190 -6.97 -6.05 -13.47
C GLU A 190 -8.48 -5.96 -13.66
N PHE A 191 -9.05 -4.80 -13.38
CA PHE A 191 -10.51 -4.62 -13.44
C PHE A 191 -10.96 -3.80 -14.65
N ASP A 192 -12.20 -4.01 -15.07
CA ASP A 192 -12.81 -3.22 -16.14
C ASP A 192 -13.14 -1.82 -15.59
N GLY A 193 -12.26 -0.85 -15.87
CA GLY A 193 -12.39 0.53 -15.38
C GLY A 193 -11.22 1.40 -15.81
N GLY A 194 -11.34 2.69 -15.52
CA GLY A 194 -10.30 3.71 -15.76
C GLY A 194 -9.47 4.01 -14.51
N HIS A 195 -8.98 5.26 -14.40
CA HIS A 195 -8.17 5.74 -13.29
C HIS A 195 -9.02 5.95 -12.03
N ALA A 196 -9.27 4.89 -11.29
CA ALA A 196 -10.05 4.90 -10.06
C ALA A 196 -9.63 3.74 -9.14
N PRO A 197 -9.87 3.82 -7.83
CA PRO A 197 -9.83 2.64 -6.99
C PRO A 197 -10.85 1.60 -7.49
N GLN A 198 -10.47 0.32 -7.50
CA GLN A 198 -11.42 -0.76 -7.78
C GLN A 198 -12.56 -0.74 -6.75
N ASN A 199 -13.77 -1.05 -7.17
CA ASN A 199 -14.87 -1.32 -6.24
C ASN A 199 -14.42 -2.43 -5.28
N ASN A 200 -14.70 -2.28 -3.99
CA ASN A 200 -14.27 -3.20 -2.92
C ASN A 200 -12.75 -3.22 -2.61
N SER A 201 -11.95 -2.25 -3.10
CA SER A 201 -10.52 -2.17 -2.76
C SER A 201 -10.26 -2.26 -1.25
N GLY A 202 -11.06 -1.58 -0.43
CA GLY A 202 -10.91 -1.64 1.03
C GLY A 202 -11.09 -3.04 1.60
N GLU A 203 -12.01 -3.83 1.06
CA GLU A 203 -12.20 -5.23 1.45
C GLU A 203 -11.04 -6.11 1.01
N SER A 204 -10.62 -5.97 -0.25
CA SER A 204 -9.51 -6.74 -0.81
C SER A 204 -8.19 -6.46 -0.08
N ILE A 205 -7.88 -5.19 0.15
CA ILE A 205 -6.67 -4.77 0.86
C ILE A 205 -6.71 -5.25 2.31
N TRP A 206 -7.87 -5.11 3.00
CA TRP A 206 -7.99 -5.61 4.36
C TRP A 206 -7.86 -7.13 4.43
N SER A 207 -8.50 -7.86 3.53
CA SER A 207 -8.35 -9.32 3.41
C SER A 207 -6.90 -9.73 3.17
N PHE A 208 -6.13 -8.92 2.45
CA PHE A 208 -4.71 -9.16 2.23
C PHE A 208 -3.87 -8.84 3.48
N PHE A 209 -4.02 -7.65 4.07
CA PHE A 209 -3.26 -7.22 5.25
C PHE A 209 -3.56 -8.05 6.50
N SER A 210 -4.79 -8.53 6.65
CA SER A 210 -5.19 -9.33 7.82
C SER A 210 -4.60 -10.74 7.87
N LYS A 211 -3.97 -11.20 6.79
CA LYS A 211 -3.25 -12.50 6.76
C LYS A 211 -1.95 -12.48 7.55
N PHE A 212 -1.51 -11.29 7.92
CA PHE A 212 -0.27 -11.03 8.65
C PHE A 212 -0.57 -10.56 10.11
#